data_eb10c24274499727fdf5ef598e3ca211
#
_entry.id   eb10c24274499727fdf5ef598e3ca211
#
_cell.length_a   1.000
_cell.length_b   1.000
_cell.length_c   1.000
_cell.angle_alpha   90.00
_cell.angle_beta   90.00
_cell.angle_gamma   90.00
#
_symmetry.space_group_name_H-M   'P 1'
#
loop_
_entity.id
_entity.type
_entity.pdbx_description
1 polymer ?
#
loop_
_entity_poly.entity_id
_entity_poly.type
_entity_poly.pdbx_seq_one_letter_code
_entity_poly.pdbx_strand_id
1 'polypeptide(L)'
;MFLGIDCGTQGTKAIVLDAVNGKVLGEGSGAHHMISGANGRREQDVQEWLNAFEQATAAALQQAGVSGADIQAIGVSGQQHGLVMLDESGQVLRPAKLWCDTESAAENDRLLDYLGGETGSLERLGIAIAPGYTVSKLLWSKEQFPELFARIDRILLPHDYLNYWLTGRSCSEFGDASGTGYFNVRTREWDLEILQHIDPSGRLVKALPELIEAHQPVGKILPAIAERLGLNPDAVVSSGGGDNMMGAIGTGNIAPGSITMSLGSSGTVYAFAEEGNVNSQPSVATFCSSSGGWLPLICTMNLTNATSAIRELFALDIGAFNAAVASSPIGAQGVLMLPFLNGERVPALPHATGSILGLDSTNLSQANLCRAVVEGTTFGLRYGLDLLRDSGIKSDNIRLIGGGAKSAIWRQIVADIMDTPVICTTGTEAAALGAAIQAAWCHSHASGDAQSLQALCARCVSLDPASETRPLPENVAAYHAVYQHYRNQLQGL
;
A
#
# COMPACT_ATOMS: atom_id res chain seq x y z
N MET A 1 -24.92 -6.61 -6.07
CA MET A 1 -24.02 -6.13 -5.03
C MET A 1 -22.61 -6.65 -5.26
N PHE A 2 -21.59 -6.00 -4.72
CA PHE A 2 -20.19 -6.36 -4.91
C PHE A 2 -19.48 -6.39 -3.56
N LEU A 3 -18.65 -7.41 -3.37
CA LEU A 3 -17.88 -7.60 -2.15
C LEU A 3 -16.43 -7.16 -2.41
N GLY A 4 -15.93 -6.19 -1.63
CA GLY A 4 -14.53 -5.78 -1.64
C GLY A 4 -13.84 -6.24 -0.37
N ILE A 5 -12.70 -6.88 -0.53
CA ILE A 5 -11.87 -7.40 0.56
C ILE A 5 -10.54 -6.67 0.54
N ASP A 6 -10.02 -6.30 1.70
CA ASP A 6 -8.66 -5.78 1.88
C ASP A 6 -7.94 -6.59 2.96
N CYS A 7 -7.02 -7.44 2.55
CA CYS A 7 -6.15 -8.22 3.43
C CYS A 7 -4.87 -7.44 3.72
N GLY A 8 -4.95 -6.53 4.68
CA GLY A 8 -3.82 -5.71 5.12
C GLY A 8 -2.92 -6.42 6.13
N THR A 9 -1.94 -5.70 6.67
CA THR A 9 -0.94 -6.26 7.60
C THR A 9 -1.52 -6.59 8.99
N GLN A 10 -2.52 -5.84 9.47
CA GLN A 10 -3.07 -6.00 10.83
C GLN A 10 -4.42 -6.73 10.87
N GLY A 11 -5.05 -6.93 9.73
CA GLY A 11 -6.35 -7.55 9.63
C GLY A 11 -6.92 -7.47 8.23
N THR A 12 -7.99 -8.23 8.03
CA THR A 12 -8.79 -8.20 6.81
C THR A 12 -10.04 -7.37 7.03
N LYS A 13 -10.38 -6.53 6.05
CA LYS A 13 -11.59 -5.73 6.02
C LYS A 13 -12.44 -6.14 4.82
N ALA A 14 -13.75 -6.03 4.97
CA ALA A 14 -14.70 -6.31 3.91
C ALA A 14 -15.73 -5.20 3.82
N ILE A 15 -16.14 -4.87 2.60
CA ILE A 15 -17.29 -3.98 2.36
C ILE A 15 -18.27 -4.60 1.37
N VAL A 16 -19.54 -4.28 1.54
CA VAL A 16 -20.60 -4.58 0.56
C VAL A 16 -20.96 -3.29 -0.16
N LEU A 17 -20.73 -3.24 -1.47
CA LEU A 17 -20.98 -2.09 -2.34
C LEU A 17 -22.23 -2.29 -3.19
N ASP A 18 -23.15 -1.35 -3.11
CA ASP A 18 -24.17 -1.13 -4.13
C ASP A 18 -23.60 -0.18 -5.21
N ALA A 19 -23.03 -0.76 -6.28
CA ALA A 19 -22.41 0.02 -7.34
C ALA A 19 -23.43 0.77 -8.23
N VAL A 20 -24.71 0.45 -8.16
CA VAL A 20 -25.76 1.18 -8.88
C VAL A 20 -26.01 2.54 -8.23
N ASN A 21 -26.08 2.56 -6.90
CA ASN A 21 -26.32 3.76 -6.12
C ASN A 21 -25.03 4.39 -5.55
N GLY A 22 -23.86 3.75 -5.75
CA GLY A 22 -22.58 4.21 -5.26
C GLY A 22 -22.46 4.19 -3.72
N LYS A 23 -23.13 3.25 -3.04
CA LYS A 23 -23.19 3.24 -1.58
C LYS A 23 -22.55 2.00 -0.99
N VAL A 24 -21.72 2.19 0.01
CA VAL A 24 -21.30 1.12 0.92
C VAL A 24 -22.45 0.83 1.86
N LEU A 25 -22.94 -0.40 1.84
CA LEU A 25 -24.10 -0.86 2.62
C LEU A 25 -23.69 -1.49 3.95
N GLY A 26 -22.50 -2.07 4.03
CA GLY A 26 -22.01 -2.70 5.24
C GLY A 26 -20.49 -2.88 5.19
N GLU A 27 -19.90 -2.93 6.37
CA GLU A 27 -18.48 -3.11 6.60
C GLU A 27 -18.26 -4.22 7.62
N GLY A 28 -17.15 -4.93 7.50
CA GLY A 28 -16.75 -5.96 8.45
C GLY A 28 -15.24 -6.05 8.58
N SER A 29 -14.76 -6.65 9.67
CA SER A 29 -13.33 -6.83 9.86
C SER A 29 -13.03 -8.14 10.60
N GLY A 30 -11.84 -8.69 10.35
CA GLY A 30 -11.26 -9.81 11.08
C GLY A 30 -9.79 -9.52 11.33
N ALA A 31 -9.28 -9.81 12.52
CA ALA A 31 -7.88 -9.61 12.87
C ALA A 31 -7.04 -10.82 12.49
N HIS A 32 -5.77 -10.57 12.21
CA HIS A 32 -4.73 -11.60 12.14
C HIS A 32 -3.43 -11.11 12.77
N HIS A 33 -2.58 -12.05 13.19
CA HIS A 33 -1.40 -11.76 13.99
C HIS A 33 -0.14 -11.80 13.15
N MET A 34 0.83 -11.02 13.57
CA MET A 34 2.17 -11.02 12.99
C MET A 34 3.11 -11.90 13.80
N ILE A 35 3.80 -12.81 13.14
CA ILE A 35 4.90 -13.58 13.71
C ILE A 35 6.15 -12.73 13.57
N SER A 36 6.61 -12.17 14.69
CA SER A 36 7.83 -11.35 14.75
C SER A 36 8.99 -12.13 15.31
N GLY A 37 10.21 -11.82 14.89
CA GLY A 37 11.43 -12.48 15.38
C GLY A 37 12.67 -11.62 15.23
N ALA A 38 13.83 -12.23 15.50
CA ALA A 38 15.14 -11.60 15.32
C ALA A 38 15.38 -11.24 13.84
N ASN A 39 16.37 -10.41 13.59
CA ASN A 39 16.81 -10.00 12.24
C ASN A 39 15.73 -9.35 11.37
N GLY A 40 14.68 -8.77 11.99
CA GLY A 40 13.61 -8.15 11.24
C GLY A 40 12.55 -9.11 10.68
N ARG A 41 12.48 -10.35 11.18
CA ARG A 41 11.48 -11.34 10.78
C ARG A 41 10.06 -10.81 10.98
N ARG A 42 9.25 -10.84 9.90
CA ARG A 42 7.84 -10.47 9.87
C ARG A 42 7.10 -11.43 8.95
N GLU A 43 6.32 -12.32 9.54
CA GLU A 43 5.60 -13.38 8.81
C GLU A 43 4.16 -13.48 9.32
N GLN A 44 3.30 -14.12 8.54
CA GLN A 44 1.91 -14.42 8.92
C GLN A 44 1.51 -15.82 8.48
N ASP A 45 0.67 -16.46 9.28
CA ASP A 45 -0.01 -17.68 8.88
C ASP A 45 -1.16 -17.31 7.93
N VAL A 46 -1.11 -17.83 6.71
CA VAL A 46 -2.15 -17.57 5.72
C VAL A 46 -3.53 -18.11 6.12
N GLN A 47 -3.58 -19.09 7.03
CA GLN A 47 -4.87 -19.59 7.56
C GLN A 47 -5.59 -18.51 8.37
N GLU A 48 -4.85 -17.64 9.05
CA GLU A 48 -5.46 -16.48 9.72
C GLU A 48 -6.08 -15.49 8.73
N TRP A 49 -5.47 -15.33 7.54
CA TRP A 49 -6.07 -14.49 6.48
C TRP A 49 -7.42 -15.06 6.02
N LEU A 50 -7.50 -16.39 5.82
CA LEU A 50 -8.75 -17.05 5.42
C LEU A 50 -9.82 -16.90 6.50
N ASN A 51 -9.47 -17.12 7.77
CA ASN A 51 -10.38 -16.96 8.90
C ASN A 51 -10.88 -15.51 9.02
N ALA A 52 -9.97 -14.53 8.87
CA ALA A 52 -10.32 -13.11 8.90
C ALA A 52 -11.17 -12.70 7.70
N PHE A 53 -10.90 -13.25 6.51
CA PHE A 53 -11.73 -13.06 5.31
C PHE A 53 -13.19 -13.51 5.57
N GLU A 54 -13.38 -14.71 6.11
CA GLU A 54 -14.70 -15.24 6.45
C GLU A 54 -15.42 -14.37 7.48
N GLN A 55 -14.72 -14.03 8.56
CA GLN A 55 -15.27 -13.18 9.62
C GLN A 55 -15.67 -11.80 9.09
N ALA A 56 -14.80 -11.14 8.33
CA ALA A 56 -15.05 -9.83 7.75
C ALA A 56 -16.22 -9.86 6.77
N THR A 57 -16.28 -10.89 5.90
CA THR A 57 -17.38 -11.07 4.94
C THR A 57 -18.72 -11.27 5.65
N ALA A 58 -18.78 -12.14 6.64
CA ALA A 58 -20.02 -12.38 7.39
C ALA A 58 -20.52 -11.12 8.12
N ALA A 59 -19.60 -10.36 8.74
CA ALA A 59 -19.94 -9.12 9.42
C ALA A 59 -20.44 -8.04 8.44
N ALA A 60 -19.77 -7.89 7.26
CA ALA A 60 -20.18 -6.94 6.25
C ALA A 60 -21.57 -7.23 5.66
N LEU A 61 -21.87 -8.51 5.36
CA LEU A 61 -23.18 -8.94 4.89
C LEU A 61 -24.27 -8.71 5.94
N GLN A 62 -23.98 -9.05 7.20
CA GLN A 62 -24.89 -8.82 8.33
C GLN A 62 -25.21 -7.32 8.49
N GLN A 63 -24.20 -6.46 8.49
CA GLN A 63 -24.39 -5.02 8.62
C GLN A 63 -25.14 -4.43 7.42
N ALA A 64 -24.86 -4.92 6.20
CA ALA A 64 -25.55 -4.50 4.99
C ALA A 64 -27.04 -4.97 4.96
N GLY A 65 -27.41 -5.99 5.71
CA GLY A 65 -28.73 -6.58 5.68
C GLY A 65 -29.07 -7.26 4.34
N VAL A 66 -28.05 -7.76 3.62
CA VAL A 66 -28.21 -8.42 2.31
C VAL A 66 -27.81 -9.88 2.38
N SER A 67 -28.37 -10.70 1.48
CA SER A 67 -27.96 -12.09 1.33
C SER A 67 -26.63 -12.17 0.57
N GLY A 68 -25.75 -13.11 0.97
CA GLY A 68 -24.56 -13.39 0.18
C GLY A 68 -24.88 -13.90 -1.24
N ALA A 69 -26.08 -14.44 -1.46
CA ALA A 69 -26.57 -14.79 -2.80
C ALA A 69 -26.75 -13.59 -3.72
N ASP A 70 -26.82 -12.36 -3.19
CA ASP A 70 -26.93 -11.13 -3.98
C ASP A 70 -25.57 -10.60 -4.46
N ILE A 71 -24.46 -11.19 -3.99
CA ILE A 71 -23.10 -10.81 -4.39
C ILE A 71 -22.79 -11.36 -5.78
N GLN A 72 -22.63 -10.46 -6.73
CA GLN A 72 -22.36 -10.79 -8.14
C GLN A 72 -20.87 -10.96 -8.45
N ALA A 73 -20.01 -10.20 -7.75
CA ALA A 73 -18.57 -10.37 -7.87
C ALA A 73 -17.84 -9.97 -6.58
N ILE A 74 -16.60 -10.49 -6.48
CA ILE A 74 -15.69 -10.32 -5.35
C ILE A 74 -14.39 -9.72 -5.88
N GLY A 75 -13.89 -8.67 -5.23
CA GLY A 75 -12.56 -8.10 -5.48
C GLY A 75 -11.68 -8.22 -4.24
N VAL A 76 -10.41 -8.53 -4.45
CA VAL A 76 -9.44 -8.72 -3.38
C VAL A 76 -8.30 -7.71 -3.51
N SER A 77 -8.13 -6.90 -2.48
CA SER A 77 -6.93 -6.13 -2.19
C SER A 77 -6.05 -6.90 -1.22
N GLY A 78 -4.74 -6.88 -1.37
CA GLY A 78 -3.83 -7.49 -0.43
C GLY A 78 -2.57 -6.68 -0.20
N GLN A 79 -1.98 -6.85 1.00
CA GLN A 79 -0.67 -6.27 1.30
C GLN A 79 0.36 -6.74 0.26
N GLN A 80 1.15 -5.80 -0.26
CA GLN A 80 2.05 -6.03 -1.38
C GLN A 80 3.28 -6.88 -1.00
N HIS A 81 3.95 -7.44 -2.01
CA HIS A 81 5.28 -8.07 -1.93
C HIS A 81 5.39 -9.31 -1.05
N GLY A 82 4.34 -9.75 -0.39
CA GLY A 82 4.36 -10.96 0.43
C GLY A 82 4.69 -12.20 -0.41
N LEU A 83 5.39 -13.18 0.18
CA LEU A 83 5.71 -14.43 -0.48
C LEU A 83 4.89 -15.58 0.11
N VAL A 84 4.00 -16.15 -0.70
CA VAL A 84 3.28 -17.39 -0.41
C VAL A 84 3.78 -18.48 -1.36
N MET A 85 4.29 -19.58 -0.83
CA MET A 85 4.79 -20.73 -1.59
C MET A 85 3.88 -21.94 -1.36
N LEU A 86 3.38 -22.54 -2.42
CA LEU A 86 2.55 -23.75 -2.38
C LEU A 86 3.26 -24.93 -3.00
N ASP A 87 2.96 -26.13 -2.49
CA ASP A 87 3.33 -27.38 -3.13
C ASP A 87 2.29 -27.82 -4.18
N GLU A 88 2.56 -28.95 -4.85
CA GLU A 88 1.71 -29.54 -5.90
C GLU A 88 0.28 -29.81 -5.43
N SER A 89 0.08 -30.11 -4.14
CA SER A 89 -1.24 -30.32 -3.55
C SER A 89 -1.98 -29.01 -3.22
N GLY A 90 -1.32 -27.85 -3.38
CA GLY A 90 -1.84 -26.53 -3.00
C GLY A 90 -1.68 -26.21 -1.52
N GLN A 91 -0.88 -26.99 -0.78
CA GLN A 91 -0.58 -26.70 0.63
C GLN A 91 0.49 -25.62 0.73
N VAL A 92 0.30 -24.70 1.67
CA VAL A 92 1.27 -23.66 2.00
C VAL A 92 2.48 -24.27 2.68
N LEU A 93 3.67 -24.03 2.14
CA LEU A 93 4.91 -24.65 2.60
C LEU A 93 5.43 -24.05 3.90
N ARG A 94 5.15 -22.77 4.16
CA ARG A 94 5.55 -22.06 5.37
C ARG A 94 4.74 -20.76 5.53
N PRO A 95 4.76 -20.10 6.72
CA PRO A 95 4.16 -18.77 6.86
C PRO A 95 4.66 -17.78 5.80
N ALA A 96 3.77 -16.90 5.36
CA ALA A 96 4.08 -15.89 4.35
C ALA A 96 5.05 -14.84 4.91
N LYS A 97 6.16 -14.58 4.22
CA LYS A 97 7.05 -13.45 4.53
C LYS A 97 6.45 -12.15 3.99
N LEU A 98 6.34 -11.15 4.85
CA LEU A 98 5.64 -9.91 4.55
C LEU A 98 6.55 -8.85 3.90
N TRP A 99 5.97 -7.78 3.42
CA TRP A 99 6.64 -6.62 2.82
C TRP A 99 7.60 -5.90 3.77
N CYS A 100 7.32 -5.95 5.07
CA CYS A 100 8.14 -5.34 6.14
C CYS A 100 9.16 -6.32 6.77
N ASP A 101 9.30 -7.53 6.22
CA ASP A 101 10.33 -8.49 6.60
C ASP A 101 11.66 -8.07 6.00
N THR A 102 12.70 -7.97 6.82
CA THR A 102 14.04 -7.56 6.41
C THR A 102 15.10 -8.66 6.60
N GLU A 103 14.70 -9.89 6.95
CA GLU A 103 15.64 -11.01 7.07
C GLU A 103 16.39 -11.29 5.78
N SER A 104 15.79 -10.99 4.62
CA SER A 104 16.36 -11.20 3.29
C SER A 104 17.20 -10.01 2.75
N ALA A 105 17.68 -9.13 3.62
CA ALA A 105 18.46 -7.96 3.20
C ALA A 105 19.78 -8.35 2.50
N ALA A 106 20.52 -9.34 3.04
CA ALA A 106 21.76 -9.81 2.42
C ALA A 106 21.53 -10.47 1.05
N GLU A 107 20.42 -11.16 0.88
CA GLU A 107 20.01 -11.74 -0.41
C GLU A 107 19.63 -10.66 -1.41
N ASN A 108 19.00 -9.58 -0.94
CA ASN A 108 18.70 -8.42 -1.77
C ASN A 108 19.96 -7.75 -2.32
N ASP A 109 20.97 -7.57 -1.46
CA ASP A 109 22.25 -6.97 -1.86
C ASP A 109 22.93 -7.81 -2.96
N ARG A 110 22.94 -9.12 -2.83
CA ARG A 110 23.50 -10.04 -3.85
C ARG A 110 22.71 -10.00 -5.17
N LEU A 111 21.39 -9.88 -5.09
CA LEU A 111 20.56 -9.71 -6.29
C LEU A 111 20.79 -8.35 -6.95
N LEU A 112 20.97 -7.29 -6.18
CA LEU A 112 21.36 -5.97 -6.70
C LEU A 112 22.73 -6.04 -7.38
N ASP A 113 23.71 -6.70 -6.77
CA ASP A 113 25.03 -6.91 -7.39
C ASP A 113 24.91 -7.65 -8.74
N TYR A 114 24.08 -8.70 -8.80
CA TYR A 114 23.80 -9.41 -10.06
C TYR A 114 23.13 -8.50 -11.11
N LEU A 115 22.26 -7.59 -10.71
CA LEU A 115 21.56 -6.67 -11.60
C LEU A 115 22.40 -5.46 -12.02
N GLY A 116 23.57 -5.22 -11.42
CA GLY A 116 24.38 -4.04 -11.66
C GLY A 116 24.01 -2.86 -10.76
N GLY A 117 23.56 -3.13 -9.55
CA GLY A 117 23.12 -2.16 -8.56
C GLY A 117 21.68 -1.68 -8.79
N GLU A 118 21.29 -0.64 -8.04
CA GLU A 118 19.98 -0.02 -8.19
C GLU A 118 19.73 0.52 -9.61
N THR A 119 20.76 1.09 -10.23
CA THR A 119 20.67 1.59 -11.61
C THR A 119 20.39 0.45 -12.59
N GLY A 120 21.10 -0.66 -12.50
CA GLY A 120 20.87 -1.82 -13.36
C GLY A 120 19.49 -2.45 -13.12
N SER A 121 19.03 -2.49 -11.86
CA SER A 121 17.66 -2.90 -11.54
C SER A 121 16.60 -2.00 -12.20
N LEU A 122 16.77 -0.67 -12.12
CA LEU A 122 15.90 0.30 -12.79
C LEU A 122 15.91 0.15 -14.31
N GLU A 123 17.10 -0.02 -14.92
CA GLU A 123 17.23 -0.21 -16.36
C GLU A 123 16.54 -1.50 -16.83
N ARG A 124 16.64 -2.57 -16.06
CA ARG A 124 16.10 -3.87 -16.41
C ARG A 124 14.61 -4.00 -16.12
N LEU A 125 14.18 -3.66 -14.91
CA LEU A 125 12.82 -3.90 -14.42
C LEU A 125 11.91 -2.65 -14.45
N GLY A 126 12.49 -1.45 -14.48
CA GLY A 126 11.78 -0.18 -14.31
C GLY A 126 11.59 0.20 -12.85
N ILE A 127 12.09 -0.59 -11.91
CA ILE A 127 12.10 -0.36 -10.46
C ILE A 127 13.42 -0.83 -9.85
N ALA A 128 13.82 -0.24 -8.72
CA ALA A 128 14.91 -0.78 -7.89
C ALA A 128 14.32 -1.80 -6.90
N ILE A 129 14.91 -2.99 -6.87
CA ILE A 129 14.48 -4.01 -5.89
C ILE A 129 14.89 -3.62 -4.47
N ALA A 130 14.12 -4.05 -3.47
CA ALA A 130 14.34 -3.77 -2.07
C ALA A 130 14.15 -5.04 -1.20
N PRO A 131 14.70 -5.13 0.01
CA PRO A 131 14.59 -6.31 0.87
C PRO A 131 13.15 -6.78 1.10
N GLY A 132 12.19 -5.86 1.11
CA GLY A 132 10.77 -6.17 1.23
C GLY A 132 10.13 -6.80 0.00
N TYR A 133 10.81 -6.88 -1.15
CA TYR A 133 10.26 -7.46 -2.38
C TYR A 133 10.33 -8.99 -2.38
N THR A 134 9.49 -9.62 -3.19
CA THR A 134 9.30 -11.08 -3.22
C THR A 134 10.58 -11.83 -3.64
N VAL A 135 11.34 -11.27 -4.58
CA VAL A 135 12.55 -11.87 -5.16
C VAL A 135 13.62 -12.18 -4.09
N SER A 136 13.85 -11.26 -3.15
CA SER A 136 14.85 -11.42 -2.09
C SER A 136 14.46 -12.55 -1.14
N LYS A 137 13.15 -12.67 -0.86
CA LYS A 137 12.59 -13.73 -0.02
C LYS A 137 12.66 -15.10 -0.68
N LEU A 138 12.58 -15.18 -2.02
CA LEU A 138 12.78 -16.44 -2.75
C LEU A 138 14.22 -16.94 -2.61
N LEU A 139 15.21 -16.08 -2.80
CA LEU A 139 16.61 -16.43 -2.63
C LEU A 139 16.91 -16.84 -1.17
N TRP A 140 16.41 -16.08 -0.20
CA TRP A 140 16.50 -16.40 1.21
C TRP A 140 15.86 -17.76 1.53
N SER A 141 14.68 -18.04 0.98
CA SER A 141 13.97 -19.32 1.22
C SER A 141 14.73 -20.50 0.64
N LYS A 142 15.38 -20.33 -0.52
CA LYS A 142 16.24 -21.36 -1.11
C LYS A 142 17.39 -21.74 -0.19
N GLU A 143 18.00 -20.76 0.45
CA GLU A 143 19.19 -20.97 1.29
C GLU A 143 18.85 -21.49 2.69
N GLN A 144 17.79 -20.94 3.28
CA GLN A 144 17.40 -21.31 4.65
C GLN A 144 16.54 -22.58 4.71
N PHE A 145 15.76 -22.89 3.67
CA PHE A 145 14.83 -24.00 3.62
C PHE A 145 14.89 -24.77 2.28
N PRO A 146 16.05 -25.32 1.90
CA PRO A 146 16.23 -25.94 0.58
C PRO A 146 15.27 -27.10 0.31
N GLU A 147 14.88 -27.87 1.35
CA GLU A 147 13.92 -28.96 1.20
C GLU A 147 12.50 -28.46 0.91
N LEU A 148 12.06 -27.39 1.55
CA LEU A 148 10.76 -26.76 1.25
C LEU A 148 10.81 -26.08 -0.11
N PHE A 149 11.90 -25.38 -0.42
CA PHE A 149 12.10 -24.74 -1.72
C PHE A 149 12.03 -25.76 -2.87
N ALA A 150 12.56 -26.97 -2.67
CA ALA A 150 12.50 -28.04 -3.65
C ALA A 150 11.09 -28.55 -3.94
N ARG A 151 10.09 -28.22 -3.11
CA ARG A 151 8.69 -28.61 -3.25
C ARG A 151 7.82 -27.52 -3.85
N ILE A 152 8.35 -26.33 -4.15
CA ILE A 152 7.58 -25.23 -4.71
C ILE A 152 6.97 -25.65 -6.05
N ASP A 153 5.64 -25.48 -6.15
CA ASP A 153 4.86 -25.65 -7.37
C ASP A 153 4.19 -24.31 -7.79
N ARG A 154 3.86 -23.43 -6.81
CA ARG A 154 3.33 -22.09 -7.06
C ARG A 154 3.97 -21.06 -6.18
N ILE A 155 4.14 -19.84 -6.74
CA ILE A 155 4.59 -18.63 -6.07
C ILE A 155 3.50 -17.60 -6.23
N LEU A 156 2.93 -17.14 -5.13
CA LEU A 156 1.80 -16.21 -5.13
C LEU A 156 2.08 -15.02 -4.20
N LEU A 157 1.54 -13.87 -4.58
CA LEU A 157 1.41 -12.72 -3.69
C LEU A 157 0.21 -12.92 -2.75
N PRO A 158 0.06 -12.13 -1.69
CA PRO A 158 -1.06 -12.32 -0.76
C PRO A 158 -2.44 -12.25 -1.41
N HIS A 159 -2.70 -11.27 -2.30
CA HIS A 159 -3.98 -11.22 -3.00
C HIS A 159 -4.13 -12.34 -4.03
N ASP A 160 -3.06 -12.73 -4.74
CA ASP A 160 -3.06 -13.87 -5.66
C ASP A 160 -3.45 -15.17 -4.93
N TYR A 161 -2.90 -15.36 -3.71
CA TYR A 161 -3.23 -16.52 -2.89
C TYR A 161 -4.71 -16.56 -2.49
N LEU A 162 -5.28 -15.43 -2.08
CA LEU A 162 -6.71 -15.34 -1.77
C LEU A 162 -7.58 -15.59 -3.01
N ASN A 163 -7.20 -15.06 -4.16
CA ASN A 163 -7.85 -15.34 -5.43
C ASN A 163 -7.73 -16.82 -5.82
N TYR A 164 -6.55 -17.42 -5.60
CA TYR A 164 -6.35 -18.86 -5.80
C TYR A 164 -7.25 -19.70 -4.88
N TRP A 165 -7.33 -19.33 -3.61
CA TRP A 165 -8.24 -20.00 -2.67
C TRP A 165 -9.71 -19.89 -3.10
N LEU A 166 -10.12 -18.74 -3.63
CA LEU A 166 -11.48 -18.52 -4.10
C LEU A 166 -11.81 -19.30 -5.39
N THR A 167 -10.85 -19.47 -6.32
CA THR A 167 -11.11 -19.91 -7.69
C THR A 167 -10.39 -21.18 -8.13
N GLY A 168 -9.32 -21.56 -7.43
CA GLY A 168 -8.39 -22.61 -7.86
C GLY A 168 -7.46 -22.20 -8.99
N ARG A 169 -7.52 -20.95 -9.49
CA ARG A 169 -6.66 -20.44 -10.57
C ARG A 169 -5.51 -19.59 -10.02
N SER A 170 -4.31 -19.83 -10.54
CA SER A 170 -3.09 -19.08 -10.23
C SER A 170 -2.93 -17.94 -11.23
N CYS A 171 -3.35 -16.75 -10.86
CA CYS A 171 -3.25 -15.53 -11.67
C CYS A 171 -2.66 -14.39 -10.84
N SER A 172 -2.00 -13.44 -11.49
CA SER A 172 -1.53 -12.18 -10.92
C SER A 172 -1.82 -11.02 -11.86
N GLU A 173 -2.13 -9.84 -11.34
CA GLU A 173 -2.33 -8.67 -12.15
C GLU A 173 -1.08 -7.75 -12.12
N PHE A 174 -0.93 -6.90 -13.13
CA PHE A 174 0.31 -6.15 -13.37
C PHE A 174 0.70 -5.22 -12.22
N GLY A 175 -0.28 -4.65 -11.51
CA GLY A 175 -0.03 -3.69 -10.42
C GLY A 175 0.73 -4.33 -9.26
N ASP A 176 0.22 -5.44 -8.72
CA ASP A 176 0.88 -6.13 -7.62
C ASP A 176 2.10 -6.94 -8.09
N ALA A 177 2.04 -7.55 -9.29
CA ALA A 177 3.18 -8.21 -9.92
C ALA A 177 4.41 -7.29 -10.02
N SER A 178 4.21 -5.99 -10.20
CA SER A 178 5.26 -4.97 -10.25
C SER A 178 6.18 -4.97 -9.02
N GLY A 179 5.65 -5.35 -7.85
CA GLY A 179 6.39 -5.38 -6.59
C GLY A 179 7.12 -6.70 -6.31
N THR A 180 7.14 -7.63 -7.25
CA THR A 180 7.79 -8.94 -7.06
C THR A 180 9.32 -8.87 -7.14
N GLY A 181 9.86 -7.95 -7.95
CA GLY A 181 11.29 -7.86 -8.25
C GLY A 181 11.77 -8.83 -9.33
N TYR A 182 10.85 -9.50 -10.02
CA TYR A 182 11.08 -10.31 -11.24
C TYR A 182 9.99 -10.06 -12.29
N PHE A 183 9.39 -8.87 -12.28
CA PHE A 183 8.43 -8.38 -13.27
C PHE A 183 8.94 -7.07 -13.85
N ASN A 184 8.93 -6.95 -15.20
CA ASN A 184 9.31 -5.72 -15.87
C ASN A 184 8.07 -4.83 -16.05
N VAL A 185 8.04 -3.71 -15.33
CA VAL A 185 6.87 -2.79 -15.32
C VAL A 185 6.66 -2.06 -16.65
N ARG A 186 7.64 -2.04 -17.56
CA ARG A 186 7.52 -1.39 -18.88
C ARG A 186 6.93 -2.33 -19.91
N THR A 187 7.42 -3.60 -19.96
CA THR A 187 6.93 -4.61 -20.90
C THR A 187 5.71 -5.36 -20.39
N ARG A 188 5.46 -5.30 -19.07
CA ARG A 188 4.40 -6.05 -18.36
C ARG A 188 4.56 -7.56 -18.50
N GLU A 189 5.79 -8.03 -18.37
CA GLU A 189 6.17 -9.43 -18.51
C GLU A 189 7.06 -9.87 -17.34
N TRP A 190 7.04 -11.17 -17.05
CA TRP A 190 7.96 -11.76 -16.08
C TRP A 190 9.39 -11.73 -16.61
N ASP A 191 10.35 -11.32 -15.79
CA ASP A 191 11.78 -11.46 -16.07
C ASP A 191 12.25 -12.87 -15.63
N LEU A 192 12.26 -13.79 -16.57
CA LEU A 192 12.56 -15.19 -16.30
C LEU A 192 14.04 -15.43 -15.97
N GLU A 193 14.95 -14.58 -16.43
CA GLU A 193 16.38 -14.74 -16.19
C GLU A 193 16.75 -14.53 -14.73
N ILE A 194 16.09 -13.59 -14.03
CA ILE A 194 16.28 -13.38 -12.59
C ILE A 194 15.89 -14.65 -11.82
N LEU A 195 14.76 -15.26 -12.18
CA LEU A 195 14.32 -16.49 -11.54
C LEU A 195 15.23 -17.68 -11.88
N GLN A 196 15.75 -17.76 -13.10
CA GLN A 196 16.75 -18.76 -13.50
C GLN A 196 18.10 -18.55 -12.80
N HIS A 197 18.49 -17.30 -12.53
CA HIS A 197 19.65 -17.02 -11.70
C HIS A 197 19.48 -17.56 -10.28
N ILE A 198 18.30 -17.40 -9.69
CA ILE A 198 17.99 -17.97 -8.37
C ILE A 198 17.92 -19.50 -8.44
N ASP A 199 17.19 -20.05 -9.41
CA ASP A 199 17.00 -21.49 -9.56
C ASP A 199 17.18 -21.95 -11.03
N PRO A 200 18.41 -22.42 -11.40
CA PRO A 200 18.68 -22.90 -12.75
C PRO A 200 17.86 -24.13 -13.17
N SER A 201 17.16 -24.80 -12.26
CA SER A 201 16.30 -25.96 -12.61
C SER A 201 15.07 -25.55 -13.41
N GLY A 202 14.73 -24.27 -13.42
CA GLY A 202 13.54 -23.72 -14.07
C GLY A 202 12.24 -23.98 -13.30
N ARG A 203 12.30 -24.46 -12.06
CA ARG A 203 11.13 -24.68 -11.22
C ARG A 203 10.38 -23.37 -10.94
N LEU A 204 11.09 -22.31 -10.53
CA LEU A 204 10.47 -21.02 -10.25
C LEU A 204 9.75 -20.43 -11.45
N VAL A 205 10.28 -20.63 -12.67
CA VAL A 205 9.63 -20.18 -13.90
C VAL A 205 8.29 -20.91 -14.12
N LYS A 206 8.21 -22.20 -13.80
CA LYS A 206 6.97 -22.98 -13.92
C LYS A 206 5.97 -22.66 -12.80
N ALA A 207 6.45 -22.14 -11.67
CA ALA A 207 5.65 -21.82 -10.51
C ALA A 207 4.97 -20.44 -10.60
N LEU A 208 5.28 -19.65 -11.64
CA LEU A 208 4.70 -18.33 -11.83
C LEU A 208 3.20 -18.38 -12.13
N PRO A 209 2.41 -17.44 -11.59
CA PRO A 209 1.02 -17.27 -11.97
C PRO A 209 0.88 -16.74 -13.42
N GLU A 210 -0.28 -16.99 -14.02
CA GLU A 210 -0.67 -16.36 -15.28
C GLU A 210 -0.87 -14.85 -15.07
N LEU A 211 -0.27 -14.01 -15.92
CA LEU A 211 -0.51 -12.57 -15.90
C LEU A 211 -1.83 -12.24 -16.58
N ILE A 212 -2.65 -11.43 -15.90
CA ILE A 212 -3.95 -10.99 -16.42
C ILE A 212 -4.11 -9.48 -16.33
N GLU A 213 -4.93 -8.92 -17.22
CA GLU A 213 -5.30 -7.51 -17.20
C GLU A 213 -6.21 -7.19 -15.99
N ALA A 214 -6.12 -5.97 -15.46
CA ALA A 214 -6.87 -5.54 -14.28
C ALA A 214 -8.42 -5.62 -14.44
N HIS A 215 -8.96 -5.62 -15.64
CA HIS A 215 -10.39 -5.79 -15.91
C HIS A 215 -10.81 -7.23 -16.16
N GLN A 216 -9.86 -8.15 -16.25
CA GLN A 216 -10.15 -9.58 -16.51
C GLN A 216 -10.47 -10.31 -15.21
N PRO A 217 -11.47 -11.18 -15.17
CA PRO A 217 -11.75 -12.01 -14.00
C PRO A 217 -10.73 -13.13 -13.88
N VAL A 218 -10.35 -13.45 -12.65
CA VAL A 218 -9.62 -14.71 -12.36
C VAL A 218 -10.51 -15.92 -12.69
N GLY A 219 -11.78 -15.87 -12.33
CA GLY A 219 -12.73 -16.94 -12.58
C GLY A 219 -14.01 -16.78 -11.75
N LYS A 220 -14.79 -17.86 -11.68
CA LYS A 220 -15.89 -17.97 -10.73
C LYS A 220 -15.38 -18.53 -9.39
N ILE A 221 -16.08 -18.17 -8.33
CA ILE A 221 -15.84 -18.75 -7.00
C ILE A 221 -16.08 -20.28 -7.06
N LEU A 222 -15.23 -21.04 -6.36
CA LEU A 222 -15.42 -22.49 -6.21
C LEU A 222 -16.72 -22.80 -5.45
N PRO A 223 -17.53 -23.77 -5.89
CA PRO A 223 -18.80 -24.09 -5.24
C PRO A 223 -18.68 -24.35 -3.73
N ALA A 224 -17.64 -25.08 -3.30
CA ALA A 224 -17.39 -25.36 -1.89
C ALA A 224 -17.06 -24.10 -1.07
N ILE A 225 -16.39 -23.13 -1.67
CA ILE A 225 -16.08 -21.85 -1.01
C ILE A 225 -17.32 -20.95 -0.98
N ALA A 226 -18.10 -20.92 -2.07
CA ALA A 226 -19.38 -20.21 -2.11
C ALA A 226 -20.35 -20.72 -1.02
N GLU A 227 -20.49 -22.04 -0.87
CA GLU A 227 -21.28 -22.65 0.19
C GLU A 227 -20.77 -22.28 1.58
N ARG A 228 -19.45 -22.38 1.81
CA ARG A 228 -18.80 -22.05 3.08
C ARG A 228 -19.03 -20.59 3.49
N LEU A 229 -18.97 -19.66 2.53
CA LEU A 229 -19.15 -18.22 2.77
C LEU A 229 -20.62 -17.78 2.67
N GLY A 230 -21.54 -18.65 2.24
CA GLY A 230 -22.94 -18.30 1.97
C GLY A 230 -23.09 -17.32 0.80
N LEU A 231 -22.19 -17.36 -0.18
CA LEU A 231 -22.16 -16.47 -1.33
C LEU A 231 -22.82 -17.09 -2.58
N ASN A 232 -23.10 -16.26 -3.58
CA ASN A 232 -23.58 -16.70 -4.88
C ASN A 232 -22.53 -17.63 -5.56
N PRO A 233 -22.88 -18.89 -5.92
CA PRO A 233 -21.94 -19.80 -6.57
C PRO A 233 -21.53 -19.36 -7.97
N ASP A 234 -22.24 -18.41 -8.58
CA ASP A 234 -21.90 -17.81 -9.88
C ASP A 234 -21.12 -16.50 -9.73
N ALA A 235 -20.77 -16.07 -8.51
CA ALA A 235 -20.01 -14.84 -8.27
C ALA A 235 -18.65 -14.89 -8.98
N VAL A 236 -18.34 -13.80 -9.69
CA VAL A 236 -17.07 -13.62 -10.39
C VAL A 236 -16.03 -13.10 -9.40
N VAL A 237 -14.81 -13.62 -9.45
CA VAL A 237 -13.66 -13.08 -8.72
C VAL A 237 -12.85 -12.23 -9.69
N SER A 238 -12.68 -10.94 -9.38
CA SER A 238 -11.89 -10.01 -10.21
C SER A 238 -10.41 -10.29 -10.09
N SER A 239 -9.59 -9.63 -10.92
CA SER A 239 -8.14 -9.75 -10.86
C SER A 239 -7.57 -9.41 -9.47
N GLY A 240 -8.20 -8.49 -8.74
CA GLY A 240 -7.67 -7.98 -7.49
C GLY A 240 -6.46 -7.07 -7.69
N GLY A 241 -5.66 -6.88 -6.66
CA GLY A 241 -4.43 -6.11 -6.73
C GLY A 241 -3.82 -5.78 -5.37
N GLY A 242 -2.66 -5.11 -5.39
CA GLY A 242 -2.02 -4.59 -4.20
C GLY A 242 -2.83 -3.48 -3.52
N ASP A 243 -2.64 -3.33 -2.21
CA ASP A 243 -3.40 -2.38 -1.37
C ASP A 243 -3.31 -0.92 -1.86
N ASN A 244 -2.13 -0.48 -2.33
CA ASN A 244 -1.97 0.88 -2.87
C ASN A 244 -2.69 1.05 -4.22
N MET A 245 -2.70 0.03 -5.08
CA MET A 245 -3.41 0.03 -6.36
C MET A 245 -4.93 0.06 -6.16
N MET A 246 -5.43 -0.77 -5.24
CA MET A 246 -6.83 -0.74 -4.86
C MET A 246 -7.20 0.56 -4.14
N GLY A 247 -6.31 1.07 -3.28
CA GLY A 247 -6.44 2.38 -2.66
C GLY A 247 -6.54 3.53 -3.67
N ALA A 248 -5.80 3.45 -4.79
CA ALA A 248 -5.90 4.41 -5.88
C ALA A 248 -7.30 4.39 -6.53
N ILE A 249 -7.85 3.21 -6.81
CA ILE A 249 -9.22 3.06 -7.32
C ILE A 249 -10.24 3.58 -6.31
N GLY A 250 -10.11 3.18 -5.03
CA GLY A 250 -11.03 3.54 -3.97
C GLY A 250 -10.99 5.01 -3.54
N THR A 251 -9.93 5.72 -3.93
CA THR A 251 -9.87 7.19 -3.82
C THR A 251 -10.18 7.90 -5.13
N GLY A 252 -10.39 7.16 -6.24
CA GLY A 252 -10.62 7.70 -7.57
C GLY A 252 -9.37 8.30 -8.23
N ASN A 253 -8.18 7.96 -7.76
CA ASN A 253 -6.90 8.37 -8.33
C ASN A 253 -6.52 7.43 -9.50
N ILE A 254 -7.28 7.53 -10.59
CA ILE A 254 -7.20 6.66 -11.78
C ILE A 254 -6.97 7.46 -13.07
N ALA A 255 -6.66 8.73 -12.92
CA ALA A 255 -6.34 9.67 -14.01
C ALA A 255 -5.41 10.76 -13.46
N PRO A 256 -4.65 11.46 -14.32
CA PRO A 256 -3.81 12.58 -13.91
C PRO A 256 -4.58 13.67 -13.17
N GLY A 257 -3.91 14.41 -12.27
CA GLY A 257 -4.46 15.57 -11.55
C GLY A 257 -4.74 15.35 -10.08
N SER A 258 -4.76 14.11 -9.59
CA SER A 258 -4.92 13.80 -8.16
C SER A 258 -3.76 12.99 -7.62
N ILE A 259 -3.41 13.25 -6.36
CA ILE A 259 -2.47 12.44 -5.58
C ILE A 259 -3.24 11.80 -4.43
N THR A 260 -2.95 10.56 -4.10
CA THR A 260 -3.38 9.96 -2.84
C THR A 260 -2.21 9.96 -1.87
N MET A 261 -2.46 10.41 -0.64
CA MET A 261 -1.49 10.43 0.44
C MET A 261 -2.09 9.71 1.65
N SER A 262 -1.43 8.64 2.10
CA SER A 262 -1.86 7.88 3.27
C SER A 262 -1.10 8.33 4.51
N LEU A 263 -1.84 8.71 5.54
CA LEU A 263 -1.32 9.03 6.88
C LEU A 263 -1.57 7.85 7.81
N GLY A 264 -0.93 6.71 7.48
CA GLY A 264 -0.95 5.47 8.26
C GLY A 264 0.24 5.33 9.21
N SER A 265 0.54 4.13 9.71
CA SER A 265 1.75 3.84 10.51
C SER A 265 3.02 4.21 9.74
N SER A 266 3.08 3.81 8.47
CA SER A 266 3.96 4.34 7.43
C SER A 266 3.17 5.32 6.55
N GLY A 267 3.89 6.15 5.77
CA GLY A 267 3.27 7.07 4.84
C GLY A 267 3.47 6.63 3.39
N THR A 268 2.45 6.77 2.55
CA THR A 268 2.61 6.59 1.11
C THR A 268 2.08 7.80 0.35
N VAL A 269 2.74 8.14 -0.75
CA VAL A 269 2.28 9.14 -1.72
C VAL A 269 2.34 8.50 -3.09
N TYR A 270 1.24 8.51 -3.81
CA TYR A 270 1.17 7.93 -5.15
C TYR A 270 0.19 8.69 -6.04
N ALA A 271 0.44 8.60 -7.33
CA ALA A 271 -0.36 9.23 -8.35
C ALA A 271 -0.49 8.34 -9.58
N PHE A 272 -1.60 8.47 -10.31
CA PHE A 272 -1.74 7.84 -11.60
C PHE A 272 -0.86 8.54 -12.64
N ALA A 273 -0.20 7.74 -13.50
CA ALA A 273 0.55 8.18 -14.66
C ALA A 273 0.16 7.38 -15.90
N GLU A 274 0.09 8.07 -17.04
CA GLU A 274 -0.23 7.45 -18.34
C GLU A 274 0.97 6.73 -18.95
N GLU A 275 2.20 7.14 -18.58
CA GLU A 275 3.44 6.60 -19.11
C GLU A 275 4.33 5.99 -18.00
N GLY A 276 4.97 4.86 -18.28
CA GLY A 276 5.83 4.13 -17.36
C GLY A 276 7.23 4.72 -17.14
N ASN A 277 7.56 5.81 -17.82
CA ASN A 277 8.89 6.45 -17.74
C ASN A 277 8.96 7.58 -16.69
N VAL A 278 8.06 7.58 -15.74
CA VAL A 278 7.84 8.72 -14.84
C VAL A 278 9.04 9.01 -13.95
N ASN A 279 9.94 8.04 -13.71
CA ASN A 279 11.14 8.32 -12.93
C ASN A 279 12.23 7.26 -13.09
N SER A 280 13.47 7.74 -13.11
CA SER A 280 14.68 6.91 -13.06
C SER A 280 15.36 6.92 -11.68
N GLN A 281 14.66 7.30 -10.62
CA GLN A 281 15.24 7.37 -9.26
C GLN A 281 14.86 6.14 -8.44
N PRO A 282 15.82 5.50 -7.74
CA PRO A 282 15.59 4.31 -6.92
C PRO A 282 14.51 4.49 -5.83
N SER A 283 14.39 5.70 -5.31
CA SER A 283 13.44 6.03 -4.23
C SER A 283 11.97 6.08 -4.66
N VAL A 284 11.69 6.07 -5.98
CA VAL A 284 10.32 6.05 -6.52
C VAL A 284 10.05 4.71 -7.17
N ALA A 285 9.11 3.96 -6.62
CA ALA A 285 8.65 2.72 -7.22
C ALA A 285 7.54 3.02 -8.24
N THR A 286 7.87 2.95 -9.53
CA THR A 286 6.89 3.12 -10.61
C THR A 286 6.21 1.81 -10.92
N PHE A 287 5.24 1.41 -10.10
CA PHE A 287 4.43 0.20 -10.33
C PHE A 287 3.44 0.38 -11.48
N CYS A 288 2.95 -0.71 -12.05
CA CYS A 288 1.74 -0.64 -12.87
C CYS A 288 0.54 -0.28 -11.99
N SER A 289 -0.45 0.40 -12.56
CA SER A 289 -1.72 0.66 -11.89
C SER A 289 -2.74 -0.41 -12.25
N SER A 290 -3.54 -0.86 -11.28
CA SER A 290 -4.68 -1.74 -11.54
C SER A 290 -5.86 -1.03 -12.24
N SER A 291 -5.62 0.18 -12.78
CA SER A 291 -6.56 0.93 -13.63
C SER A 291 -6.07 1.11 -15.08
N GLY A 292 -4.92 0.50 -15.43
CA GLY A 292 -4.41 0.44 -16.80
C GLY A 292 -3.13 1.21 -17.08
N GLY A 293 -2.77 2.26 -16.33
CA GLY A 293 -1.53 3.02 -16.47
C GLY A 293 -0.44 2.56 -15.50
N TRP A 294 0.26 3.52 -14.94
CA TRP A 294 1.27 3.33 -13.89
C TRP A 294 0.89 4.09 -12.62
N LEU A 295 1.50 3.68 -11.53
CA LEU A 295 1.31 4.24 -10.20
C LEU A 295 2.67 4.51 -9.54
N PRO A 296 3.39 5.58 -9.94
CA PRO A 296 4.58 6.01 -9.21
C PRO A 296 4.23 6.27 -7.76
N LEU A 297 4.99 5.63 -6.87
CA LEU A 297 4.74 5.57 -5.45
C LEU A 297 6.02 5.81 -4.67
N ILE A 298 5.91 6.57 -3.60
CA ILE A 298 6.91 6.63 -2.52
C ILE A 298 6.32 6.12 -1.22
N CYS A 299 7.16 5.54 -0.38
CA CYS A 299 6.77 5.06 0.94
C CYS A 299 7.79 5.50 1.98
N THR A 300 7.32 6.14 3.08
CA THR A 300 8.12 6.44 4.26
C THR A 300 7.87 5.40 5.34
N MET A 301 8.89 5.12 6.16
CA MET A 301 8.78 4.13 7.25
C MET A 301 8.16 4.70 8.52
N ASN A 302 8.26 6.02 8.71
CA ASN A 302 7.93 6.68 9.96
C ASN A 302 6.88 7.78 9.76
N LEU A 303 5.64 7.51 10.21
CA LEU A 303 4.58 8.51 10.19
C LEU A 303 3.77 8.47 11.50
N THR A 304 2.58 7.81 11.55
CA THR A 304 1.81 7.80 12.80
C THR A 304 2.45 6.94 13.89
N ASN A 305 3.33 6.01 13.56
CA ASN A 305 4.16 5.32 14.56
C ASN A 305 5.06 6.31 15.31
N ALA A 306 5.70 7.27 14.63
CA ALA A 306 6.53 8.29 15.27
C ALA A 306 5.69 9.28 16.10
N THR A 307 4.55 9.74 15.55
CA THR A 307 3.65 10.63 16.33
C THR A 307 3.04 9.91 17.53
N SER A 308 2.73 8.61 17.42
CA SER A 308 2.26 7.79 18.54
C SER A 308 3.31 7.64 19.63
N ALA A 309 4.58 7.43 19.27
CA ALA A 309 5.67 7.32 20.23
C ALA A 309 5.80 8.62 21.07
N ILE A 310 5.74 9.80 20.45
CA ILE A 310 5.77 11.09 21.19
C ILE A 310 4.50 11.27 22.01
N ARG A 311 3.33 10.91 21.48
CA ARG A 311 2.06 10.98 22.20
C ARG A 311 2.09 10.11 23.46
N GLU A 312 2.59 8.90 23.35
CA GLU A 312 2.70 7.92 24.45
C GLU A 312 3.73 8.37 25.50
N LEU A 313 4.86 8.95 25.07
CA LEU A 313 5.86 9.53 25.99
C LEU A 313 5.26 10.55 26.94
N PHE A 314 4.27 11.33 26.49
CA PHE A 314 3.56 12.31 27.29
C PHE A 314 2.23 11.82 27.85
N ALA A 315 1.88 10.56 27.67
CA ALA A 315 0.61 9.96 28.09
C ALA A 315 -0.63 10.76 27.63
N LEU A 316 -0.59 11.28 26.38
CA LEU A 316 -1.68 12.07 25.82
C LEU A 316 -2.70 11.18 25.10
N ASP A 317 -3.97 11.52 25.21
CA ASP A 317 -4.97 11.07 24.25
C ASP A 317 -4.85 11.84 22.92
N ILE A 318 -5.61 11.44 21.89
CA ILE A 318 -5.55 12.06 20.56
C ILE A 318 -5.99 13.54 20.62
N GLY A 319 -6.99 13.87 21.44
CA GLY A 319 -7.50 15.23 21.56
C GLY A 319 -6.46 16.16 22.19
N ALA A 320 -5.85 15.74 23.29
CA ALA A 320 -4.78 16.47 23.96
C ALA A 320 -3.53 16.62 23.09
N PHE A 321 -3.16 15.57 22.32
CA PHE A 321 -2.07 15.64 21.35
C PHE A 321 -2.34 16.69 20.27
N ASN A 322 -3.52 16.68 19.66
CA ASN A 322 -3.91 17.67 18.65
C ASN A 322 -3.94 19.09 19.20
N ALA A 323 -4.39 19.28 20.45
CA ALA A 323 -4.36 20.57 21.13
C ALA A 323 -2.92 21.06 21.39
N ALA A 324 -2.03 20.16 21.79
CA ALA A 324 -0.60 20.46 21.96
C ALA A 324 0.04 20.90 20.63
N VAL A 325 -0.21 20.17 19.54
CA VAL A 325 0.24 20.54 18.19
C VAL A 325 -0.27 21.92 17.79
N ALA A 326 -1.55 22.21 18.02
CA ALA A 326 -2.16 23.49 17.66
C ALA A 326 -1.62 24.67 18.47
N SER A 327 -1.20 24.46 19.72
CA SER A 327 -0.68 25.51 20.62
C SER A 327 0.76 25.93 20.31
N SER A 328 1.51 25.14 19.56
CA SER A 328 2.87 25.46 19.15
C SER A 328 2.87 26.20 17.80
N PRO A 329 3.76 27.19 17.57
CA PRO A 329 3.86 27.87 16.29
C PRO A 329 4.49 26.98 15.21
N ILE A 330 4.35 27.39 13.95
CA ILE A 330 5.04 26.76 12.80
C ILE A 330 6.54 26.70 13.06
N GLY A 331 7.14 25.53 12.76
CA GLY A 331 8.56 25.26 13.04
C GLY A 331 8.88 25.03 14.50
N ALA A 332 7.85 24.82 15.37
CA ALA A 332 7.99 24.42 16.77
C ALA A 332 9.07 25.21 17.55
N GLN A 333 9.14 26.52 17.31
CA GLN A 333 10.17 27.43 17.88
C GLN A 333 11.62 26.99 17.60
N GLY A 334 11.87 26.41 16.41
CA GLY A 334 13.19 25.95 16.00
C GLY A 334 13.49 24.48 16.35
N VAL A 335 12.57 23.79 17.00
CA VAL A 335 12.71 22.34 17.26
C VAL A 335 12.37 21.58 16.00
N LEU A 336 13.33 20.82 15.48
CA LEU A 336 13.15 19.96 14.31
C LEU A 336 13.30 18.49 14.70
N MET A 337 12.35 17.66 14.33
CA MET A 337 12.47 16.21 14.49
C MET A 337 12.73 15.54 13.14
N LEU A 338 13.79 14.72 13.10
CA LEU A 338 14.04 13.74 12.04
C LEU A 338 13.50 12.39 12.54
N PRO A 339 12.35 11.91 12.05
CA PRO A 339 11.60 10.84 12.72
C PRO A 339 12.04 9.44 12.33
N PHE A 340 13.32 9.21 12.03
CA PHE A 340 13.86 7.98 11.45
C PHE A 340 14.06 6.86 12.49
N LEU A 341 13.00 6.56 13.26
CA LEU A 341 13.05 5.61 14.38
C LEU A 341 13.40 4.17 13.96
N ASN A 342 13.11 3.82 12.70
CA ASN A 342 13.36 2.49 12.14
C ASN A 342 14.17 2.57 10.83
N GLY A 343 15.10 3.52 10.74
CA GLY A 343 15.64 3.93 9.45
C GLY A 343 14.60 4.64 8.61
N GLU A 344 14.92 5.04 7.39
CA GLU A 344 13.96 5.62 6.46
C GLU A 344 14.20 5.11 5.03
N ARG A 345 13.12 5.01 4.27
CA ARG A 345 13.14 4.57 2.87
C ARG A 345 13.18 5.75 1.91
N VAL A 346 12.44 6.81 2.23
CA VAL A 346 12.40 8.05 1.44
C VAL A 346 12.50 9.26 2.39
N PRO A 347 13.68 9.93 2.44
CA PRO A 347 14.93 9.64 1.72
C PRO A 347 15.54 8.28 2.07
N ALA A 348 16.40 7.75 1.19
CA ALA A 348 17.05 6.45 1.38
C ALA A 348 18.12 6.51 2.50
N LEU A 349 17.69 6.32 3.73
CA LEU A 349 18.49 6.38 4.96
C LEU A 349 18.21 5.14 5.85
N PRO A 350 18.52 3.92 5.38
CA PRO A 350 18.10 2.68 6.02
C PRO A 350 18.68 2.47 7.44
N HIS A 351 19.79 3.15 7.75
CA HIS A 351 20.50 3.04 9.03
C HIS A 351 20.35 4.30 9.91
N ALA A 352 19.59 5.31 9.46
CA ALA A 352 19.38 6.52 10.24
C ALA A 352 18.58 6.22 11.51
N THR A 353 18.78 7.05 12.51
CA THR A 353 18.04 7.02 13.78
C THR A 353 17.28 8.32 14.00
N GLY A 354 16.21 8.26 14.79
CA GLY A 354 15.44 9.45 15.15
C GLY A 354 16.31 10.49 15.87
N SER A 355 16.16 11.76 15.49
CA SER A 355 16.91 12.86 16.09
C SER A 355 16.00 14.05 16.34
N ILE A 356 16.24 14.77 17.45
CA ILE A 356 15.59 16.03 17.77
C ILE A 356 16.66 17.12 17.82
N LEU A 357 16.54 18.12 16.98
CA LEU A 357 17.53 19.17 16.77
C LEU A 357 16.96 20.52 17.23
N GLY A 358 17.85 21.46 17.54
CA GLY A 358 17.47 22.84 17.88
C GLY A 358 16.86 23.03 19.27
N LEU A 359 16.95 22.04 20.17
CA LEU A 359 16.48 22.16 21.54
C LEU A 359 17.37 23.10 22.40
N ASP A 360 16.72 23.97 23.13
CA ASP A 360 17.34 24.78 24.17
C ASP A 360 16.42 24.90 25.38
N SER A 361 16.85 25.68 26.42
CA SER A 361 16.07 25.84 27.66
C SER A 361 14.76 26.61 27.47
N THR A 362 14.55 27.30 26.36
CA THR A 362 13.39 28.15 26.11
C THR A 362 12.31 27.47 25.26
N ASN A 363 12.69 26.49 24.43
CA ASN A 363 11.79 25.84 23.51
C ASN A 363 11.50 24.37 23.85
N LEU A 364 12.14 23.79 24.86
CA LEU A 364 11.86 22.41 25.33
C LEU A 364 10.49 22.35 25.99
N SER A 365 9.46 22.04 25.22
CA SER A 365 8.09 21.94 25.72
C SER A 365 7.35 20.76 25.03
N GLN A 366 6.33 20.23 25.72
CA GLN A 366 5.44 19.20 25.20
C GLN A 366 4.83 19.63 23.85
N ALA A 367 4.34 20.86 23.76
CA ALA A 367 3.71 21.39 22.56
C ALA A 367 4.66 21.41 21.36
N ASN A 368 5.90 21.87 21.56
CA ASN A 368 6.90 21.93 20.50
C ASN A 368 7.32 20.53 20.02
N LEU A 369 7.49 19.57 20.94
CA LEU A 369 7.83 18.19 20.58
C LEU A 369 6.69 17.50 19.82
N CYS A 370 5.43 17.72 20.25
CA CYS A 370 4.25 17.20 19.52
C CYS A 370 4.15 17.80 18.11
N ARG A 371 4.43 19.10 17.96
CA ARG A 371 4.41 19.74 16.63
C ARG A 371 5.58 19.30 15.76
N ALA A 372 6.78 19.26 16.31
CA ALA A 372 7.98 18.88 15.59
C ALA A 372 7.90 17.46 14.99
N VAL A 373 7.28 16.51 15.69
CA VAL A 373 7.08 15.15 15.13
C VAL A 373 6.07 15.14 13.99
N VAL A 374 4.97 15.90 14.07
CA VAL A 374 3.98 16.02 13.00
C VAL A 374 4.59 16.70 11.76
N GLU A 375 5.32 17.80 11.97
CA GLU A 375 6.01 18.50 10.88
C GLU A 375 7.11 17.64 10.26
N GLY A 376 7.96 17.01 11.07
CA GLY A 376 9.06 16.18 10.61
C GLY A 376 8.60 14.99 9.76
N THR A 377 7.54 14.29 10.20
CA THR A 377 6.96 13.20 9.42
C THR A 377 6.31 13.71 8.12
N THR A 378 5.65 14.86 8.17
CA THR A 378 5.03 15.48 6.98
C THR A 378 6.10 15.98 5.99
N PHE A 379 7.25 16.46 6.46
CA PHE A 379 8.39 16.82 5.58
C PHE A 379 8.97 15.61 4.84
N GLY A 380 8.98 14.42 5.45
CA GLY A 380 9.32 13.18 4.76
C GLY A 380 8.40 12.90 3.57
N LEU A 381 7.08 13.06 3.76
CA LEU A 381 6.10 12.95 2.67
C LEU A 381 6.28 14.06 1.61
N ARG A 382 6.60 15.29 2.03
CA ARG A 382 6.91 16.40 1.10
C ARG A 382 8.15 16.10 0.26
N TYR A 383 9.19 15.53 0.87
CA TYR A 383 10.38 15.10 0.12
C TYR A 383 10.01 14.10 -0.97
N GLY A 384 9.19 13.10 -0.63
CA GLY A 384 8.69 12.13 -1.62
C GLY A 384 7.79 12.77 -2.69
N LEU A 385 6.92 13.71 -2.31
CA LEU A 385 6.09 14.44 -3.26
C LEU A 385 6.93 15.29 -4.23
N ASP A 386 8.01 15.90 -3.75
CA ASP A 386 8.92 16.66 -4.62
C ASP A 386 9.58 15.74 -5.66
N LEU A 387 9.98 14.50 -5.29
CA LEU A 387 10.49 13.51 -6.27
C LEU A 387 9.46 13.18 -7.35
N LEU A 388 8.18 13.03 -6.98
CA LEU A 388 7.10 12.80 -7.95
C LEU A 388 6.90 14.03 -8.86
N ARG A 389 6.91 15.23 -8.29
CA ARG A 389 6.80 16.50 -9.05
C ARG A 389 7.96 16.70 -10.02
N ASP A 390 9.18 16.42 -9.60
CA ASP A 390 10.39 16.47 -10.43
C ASP A 390 10.31 15.49 -11.62
N SER A 391 9.52 14.43 -11.46
CA SER A 391 9.20 13.45 -12.52
C SER A 391 8.05 13.87 -13.42
N GLY A 392 7.53 15.08 -13.27
CA GLY A 392 6.44 15.61 -14.09
C GLY A 392 5.02 15.32 -13.59
N ILE A 393 4.86 14.66 -12.44
CA ILE A 393 3.54 14.45 -11.82
C ILE A 393 2.98 15.79 -11.34
N LYS A 394 1.82 16.14 -11.86
CA LYS A 394 1.07 17.34 -11.47
C LYS A 394 -0.14 16.95 -10.62
N SER A 395 -0.45 17.74 -9.62
CA SER A 395 -1.62 17.53 -8.78
C SER A 395 -2.35 18.83 -8.50
N ASP A 396 -3.65 18.79 -8.68
CA ASP A 396 -4.56 19.90 -8.34
C ASP A 396 -5.07 19.75 -6.91
N ASN A 397 -5.06 18.51 -6.38
CA ASN A 397 -5.49 18.17 -5.02
C ASN A 397 -4.79 16.92 -4.51
N ILE A 398 -4.78 16.76 -3.18
CA ILE A 398 -4.33 15.57 -2.48
C ILE A 398 -5.51 14.93 -1.76
N ARG A 399 -5.77 13.66 -2.04
CA ARG A 399 -6.78 12.85 -1.34
C ARG A 399 -6.11 12.17 -0.16
N LEU A 400 -6.48 12.60 1.05
CA LEU A 400 -5.92 12.06 2.29
C LEU A 400 -6.71 10.85 2.77
N ILE A 401 -6.00 9.80 3.13
CA ILE A 401 -6.53 8.60 3.78
C ILE A 401 -5.70 8.24 5.02
N GLY A 402 -6.15 7.25 5.78
CA GLY A 402 -5.46 6.78 6.98
C GLY A 402 -5.85 7.52 8.26
N GLY A 403 -5.33 7.03 9.38
CA GLY A 403 -5.73 7.50 10.72
C GLY A 403 -5.38 8.97 10.99
N GLY A 404 -4.23 9.43 10.52
CA GLY A 404 -3.76 10.81 10.67
C GLY A 404 -4.66 11.83 9.93
N ALA A 405 -5.30 11.44 8.84
CA ALA A 405 -6.21 12.28 8.08
C ALA A 405 -7.45 12.72 8.86
N LYS A 406 -7.81 12.05 9.95
CA LYS A 406 -8.90 12.42 10.84
C LYS A 406 -8.60 13.69 11.66
N SER A 407 -7.31 14.07 11.83
CA SER A 407 -6.89 15.27 12.56
C SER A 407 -6.99 16.51 11.69
N ALA A 408 -7.88 17.45 12.03
CA ALA A 408 -8.04 18.70 11.29
C ALA A 408 -6.76 19.54 11.29
N ILE A 409 -6.03 19.58 12.42
CA ILE A 409 -4.76 20.31 12.48
C ILE A 409 -3.69 19.66 11.60
N TRP A 410 -3.64 18.33 11.51
CA TRP A 410 -2.68 17.66 10.63
C TRP A 410 -3.05 17.87 9.15
N ARG A 411 -4.35 17.85 8.79
CA ARG A 411 -4.77 18.20 7.43
C ARG A 411 -4.31 19.60 7.02
N GLN A 412 -4.43 20.60 7.92
CA GLN A 412 -3.94 21.96 7.65
C GLN A 412 -2.41 21.98 7.48
N ILE A 413 -1.66 21.30 8.35
CA ILE A 413 -0.21 21.17 8.23
C ILE A 413 0.18 20.52 6.90
N VAL A 414 -0.52 19.47 6.48
CA VAL A 414 -0.27 18.83 5.18
C VAL A 414 -0.58 19.81 4.04
N ALA A 415 -1.74 20.48 4.03
CA ALA A 415 -2.09 21.43 2.98
C ALA A 415 -1.03 22.53 2.85
N ASP A 416 -0.59 23.10 3.97
CA ASP A 416 0.38 24.19 4.01
C ASP A 416 1.79 23.72 3.59
N ILE A 417 2.25 22.57 4.08
CA ILE A 417 3.58 22.01 3.72
C ILE A 417 3.60 21.58 2.24
N MET A 418 2.53 20.97 1.73
CA MET A 418 2.47 20.50 0.33
C MET A 418 2.16 21.62 -0.65
N ASP A 419 1.71 22.79 -0.17
CA ASP A 419 1.18 23.89 -0.99
C ASP A 419 0.12 23.38 -1.98
N THR A 420 -0.81 22.59 -1.48
CA THR A 420 -1.83 21.91 -2.31
C THR A 420 -3.08 21.65 -1.46
N PRO A 421 -4.28 21.91 -2.00
CA PRO A 421 -5.53 21.57 -1.31
C PRO A 421 -5.60 20.08 -1.00
N VAL A 422 -6.10 19.75 0.19
CA VAL A 422 -6.32 18.37 0.63
C VAL A 422 -7.78 18.10 0.89
N ILE A 423 -8.24 16.87 0.65
CA ILE A 423 -9.60 16.43 0.92
C ILE A 423 -9.60 14.94 1.29
N CYS A 424 -10.46 14.52 2.20
CA CYS A 424 -10.61 13.12 2.58
C CYS A 424 -11.74 12.44 1.81
N THR A 425 -11.69 11.12 1.68
CA THR A 425 -12.84 10.30 1.29
C THR A 425 -13.82 10.19 2.47
N THR A 426 -15.12 10.03 2.18
CA THR A 426 -16.14 9.84 3.24
C THR A 426 -15.96 8.50 3.97
N GLY A 427 -15.51 7.46 3.28
CA GLY A 427 -15.20 6.13 3.85
C GLY A 427 -13.74 6.03 4.30
N THR A 428 -13.48 5.12 5.24
CA THR A 428 -12.13 4.88 5.79
C THR A 428 -11.38 3.74 5.08
N GLU A 429 -12.10 2.87 4.35
CA GLU A 429 -11.58 1.61 3.81
C GLU A 429 -11.36 1.73 2.29
N ALA A 430 -10.46 2.62 1.88
CA ALA A 430 -10.23 2.92 0.48
C ALA A 430 -9.81 1.69 -0.35
N ALA A 431 -8.95 0.81 0.16
CA ALA A 431 -8.50 -0.37 -0.55
C ALA A 431 -9.63 -1.39 -0.76
N ALA A 432 -10.44 -1.65 0.27
CA ALA A 432 -11.62 -2.51 0.14
C ALA A 432 -12.66 -1.92 -0.84
N LEU A 433 -12.87 -0.58 -0.81
CA LEU A 433 -13.74 0.11 -1.76
C LEU A 433 -13.22 -0.04 -3.20
N GLY A 434 -11.91 0.16 -3.40
CA GLY A 434 -11.28 -0.02 -4.72
C GLY A 434 -11.44 -1.44 -5.24
N ALA A 435 -11.28 -2.44 -4.38
CA ALA A 435 -11.49 -3.85 -4.73
C ALA A 435 -12.95 -4.12 -5.12
N ALA A 436 -13.94 -3.56 -4.40
CA ALA A 436 -15.35 -3.70 -4.76
C ALA A 436 -15.70 -2.99 -6.08
N ILE A 437 -15.12 -1.81 -6.34
CA ILE A 437 -15.29 -1.08 -7.62
C ILE A 437 -14.68 -1.87 -8.76
N GLN A 438 -13.48 -2.45 -8.57
CA GLN A 438 -12.85 -3.31 -9.57
C GLN A 438 -13.67 -4.57 -9.82
N ALA A 439 -14.25 -5.18 -8.78
CA ALA A 439 -15.17 -6.31 -8.95
C ALA A 439 -16.39 -5.95 -9.82
N ALA A 440 -16.99 -4.77 -9.59
CA ALA A 440 -18.06 -4.25 -10.41
C ALA A 440 -17.62 -4.01 -11.86
N TRP A 441 -16.42 -3.48 -12.06
CA TRP A 441 -15.83 -3.25 -13.36
C TRP A 441 -15.61 -4.57 -14.13
N CYS A 442 -14.93 -5.54 -13.52
CA CYS A 442 -14.74 -6.88 -14.09
C CYS A 442 -16.07 -7.56 -14.43
N HIS A 443 -17.05 -7.51 -13.51
CA HIS A 443 -18.36 -8.10 -13.73
C HIS A 443 -19.09 -7.48 -14.92
N SER A 444 -19.03 -6.15 -15.08
CA SER A 444 -19.65 -5.44 -16.20
C SER A 444 -19.09 -5.88 -17.55
N HIS A 445 -17.78 -6.08 -17.64
CA HIS A 445 -17.12 -6.61 -18.82
C HIS A 445 -17.51 -8.06 -19.10
N ALA A 446 -17.54 -8.91 -18.07
CA ALA A 446 -17.90 -10.33 -18.20
C ALA A 446 -19.38 -10.54 -18.58
N SER A 447 -20.27 -9.63 -18.17
CA SER A 447 -21.71 -9.70 -18.47
C SER A 447 -22.10 -9.04 -19.80
N GLY A 448 -21.16 -8.39 -20.50
CA GLY A 448 -21.41 -7.72 -21.79
C GLY A 448 -22.01 -6.32 -21.66
N ASP A 449 -22.12 -5.76 -20.46
CA ASP A 449 -22.55 -4.38 -20.18
C ASP A 449 -21.37 -3.55 -19.66
N ALA A 450 -20.31 -3.46 -20.47
CA ALA A 450 -19.04 -2.88 -20.10
C ALA A 450 -19.16 -1.41 -19.66
N GLN A 451 -18.93 -1.15 -18.40
CA GLN A 451 -18.84 0.21 -17.82
C GLN A 451 -17.37 0.63 -17.76
N SER A 452 -17.10 1.92 -17.89
CA SER A 452 -15.76 2.45 -17.65
C SER A 452 -15.46 2.52 -16.14
N LEU A 453 -14.19 2.27 -15.77
CA LEU A 453 -13.75 2.42 -14.39
C LEU A 453 -13.96 3.84 -13.88
N GLN A 454 -13.78 4.85 -14.76
CA GLN A 454 -14.01 6.26 -14.44
C GLN A 454 -15.47 6.51 -14.02
N ALA A 455 -16.44 5.95 -14.75
CA ALA A 455 -17.87 6.10 -14.42
C ALA A 455 -18.22 5.44 -13.08
N LEU A 456 -17.64 4.26 -12.80
CA LEU A 456 -17.80 3.57 -11.53
C LEU A 456 -17.18 4.36 -10.37
N CYS A 457 -15.95 4.85 -10.52
CA CYS A 457 -15.31 5.68 -9.50
C CYS A 457 -16.08 6.98 -9.25
N ALA A 458 -16.52 7.67 -10.30
CA ALA A 458 -17.31 8.90 -10.16
C ALA A 458 -18.60 8.69 -9.38
N ARG A 459 -19.20 7.50 -9.43
CA ARG A 459 -20.41 7.14 -8.70
C ARG A 459 -20.16 6.63 -7.30
N CYS A 460 -19.09 5.83 -7.11
CA CYS A 460 -18.86 5.09 -5.87
C CYS A 460 -17.88 5.77 -4.92
N VAL A 461 -16.99 6.63 -5.41
CA VAL A 461 -16.03 7.36 -4.57
C VAL A 461 -16.63 8.71 -4.17
N SER A 462 -16.89 8.87 -2.88
CA SER A 462 -17.41 10.12 -2.33
C SER A 462 -16.32 10.83 -1.52
N LEU A 463 -16.15 12.12 -1.79
CA LEU A 463 -15.26 12.99 -1.01
C LEU A 463 -16.07 13.70 0.07
N ASP A 464 -15.44 13.97 1.22
CA ASP A 464 -16.04 14.73 2.32
C ASP A 464 -15.75 16.23 2.17
N PRO A 465 -16.71 17.06 1.72
CA PRO A 465 -16.49 18.50 1.54
C PRO A 465 -16.13 19.21 2.85
N ALA A 466 -16.56 18.69 4.01
CA ALA A 466 -16.22 19.26 5.31
C ALA A 466 -14.75 19.07 5.70
N SER A 467 -14.07 18.13 5.05
CA SER A 467 -12.64 17.89 5.24
C SER A 467 -11.76 18.74 4.32
N GLU A 468 -12.33 19.40 3.30
CA GLU A 468 -11.53 20.20 2.36
C GLU A 468 -10.74 21.26 3.13
N THR A 469 -9.43 21.24 2.93
CA THR A 469 -8.51 22.15 3.59
C THR A 469 -7.56 22.74 2.56
N ARG A 470 -7.53 24.07 2.48
CA ARG A 470 -6.70 24.81 1.53
C ARG A 470 -5.45 25.34 2.21
N PRO A 471 -4.31 25.39 1.48
CA PRO A 471 -3.10 25.99 2.01
C PRO A 471 -3.31 27.49 2.29
N LEU A 472 -2.73 27.96 3.39
CA LEU A 472 -2.71 29.38 3.76
C LEU A 472 -1.38 30.00 3.27
N PRO A 473 -1.39 31.03 2.42
CA PRO A 473 -0.17 31.56 1.80
C PRO A 473 0.92 31.97 2.80
N GLU A 474 0.51 32.55 3.94
CA GLU A 474 1.45 32.91 5.02
C GLU A 474 2.10 31.69 5.67
N ASN A 475 1.34 30.59 5.84
CA ASN A 475 1.86 29.34 6.41
C ASN A 475 2.78 28.62 5.40
N VAL A 476 2.40 28.60 4.12
CA VAL A 476 3.22 28.03 3.04
C VAL A 476 4.60 28.71 3.02
N ALA A 477 4.62 30.05 3.08
CA ALA A 477 5.88 30.80 3.12
C ALA A 477 6.72 30.47 4.36
N ALA A 478 6.10 30.35 5.53
CA ALA A 478 6.78 29.97 6.78
C ALA A 478 7.34 28.54 6.69
N TYR A 479 6.53 27.58 6.21
CA TYR A 479 6.95 26.19 6.08
C TYR A 479 8.05 25.99 5.04
N HIS A 480 8.12 26.84 4.01
CA HIS A 480 9.21 26.76 3.04
C HIS A 480 10.58 26.87 3.71
N ALA A 481 10.75 27.84 4.62
CA ALA A 481 12.00 28.02 5.36
C ALA A 481 12.31 26.83 6.29
N VAL A 482 11.29 26.31 7.00
CA VAL A 482 11.47 25.15 7.89
C VAL A 482 11.81 23.88 7.10
N TYR A 483 11.18 23.69 5.94
CA TYR A 483 11.46 22.54 5.06
C TYR A 483 12.87 22.62 4.44
N GLN A 484 13.35 23.81 4.07
CA GLN A 484 14.75 23.96 3.62
C GLN A 484 15.72 23.59 4.75
N HIS A 485 15.41 23.98 6.00
CA HIS A 485 16.22 23.57 7.13
C HIS A 485 16.22 22.05 7.31
N TYR A 486 15.05 21.40 7.22
CA TYR A 486 14.92 19.92 7.23
C TYR A 486 15.81 19.29 6.15
N ARG A 487 15.71 19.75 4.89
CA ARG A 487 16.52 19.23 3.77
C ARG A 487 18.03 19.36 3.99
N ASN A 488 18.47 20.47 4.59
CA ASN A 488 19.89 20.67 4.90
C ASN A 488 20.40 19.69 5.96
N GLN A 489 19.55 19.31 6.93
CA GLN A 489 19.92 18.30 7.93
C GLN A 489 20.06 16.91 7.33
N LEU A 490 19.33 16.59 6.26
CA LEU A 490 19.46 15.30 5.58
C LEU A 490 20.82 15.12 4.88
N GLN A 491 21.46 16.22 4.45
CA GLN A 491 22.77 16.17 3.77
C GLN A 491 23.92 15.76 4.71
N GLY A 492 23.70 15.79 6.02
CA GLY A 492 24.68 15.43 7.03
C GLY A 492 24.54 14.01 7.57
N LEU A 493 23.54 13.25 7.08
CA LEU A 493 23.25 11.86 7.44
C LEU A 493 23.76 10.92 6.37
#